data_01c5d277bcdb44220ef676bdb1357ae8
#
_entry.id   01c5d277bcdb44220ef676bdb1357ae8
#
_cell.length_a   1.000
_cell.length_b   1.000
_cell.length_c   1.000
_cell.angle_alpha   90.00
_cell.angle_beta   90.00
_cell.angle_gamma   90.00
#
_symmetry.space_group_name_H-M   'P 1'
#
loop_
_entity.id
_entity.type
_entity.pdbx_description
1 polymer ?
#
loop_
_entity_poly.entity_id
_entity_poly.type
_entity_poly.pdbx_seq_one_letter_code
_entity_poly.pdbx_strand_id
1 'polypeptide(L)'
;ELVMISGDCQPQTNYGQYEVATKIVQYAMKCSASQIVSIGGFVSPQKERDLVVGVATRHDLVPKLTSAGACVEKAGIPIVGIAGLLVALARIMGLDAICLLGQTTGLGPDPAAAQRVLRVLANALNLKLNLSNLDRQVARMRRIEAKVGEIEKKLTSTFRKDHTIYIG
;
A
#
# COMPACT_ATOMS: atom_id res chain seq x y z
N GLU A 1 -21.84 8.99 0.43
CA GLU A 1 -21.89 7.59 0.91
C GLU A 1 -20.61 6.86 0.52
N LEU A 2 -20.09 5.98 1.38
CA LEU A 2 -18.88 5.20 1.15
C LEU A 2 -19.20 3.71 1.33
N VAL A 3 -18.86 2.91 0.32
CA VAL A 3 -18.91 1.45 0.39
C VAL A 3 -17.49 0.92 0.51
N MET A 4 -17.23 0.07 1.50
CA MET A 4 -15.93 -0.57 1.68
C MET A 4 -16.03 -2.06 1.37
N ILE A 5 -15.09 -2.55 0.56
CA ILE A 5 -14.92 -3.96 0.24
C ILE A 5 -13.53 -4.37 0.71
N SER A 6 -13.45 -5.41 1.52
CA SER A 6 -12.19 -5.98 2.00
C SER A 6 -12.24 -7.50 1.94
N GLY A 7 -11.08 -8.13 1.93
CA GLY A 7 -10.93 -9.58 1.96
C GLY A 7 -9.60 -9.96 2.60
N ASP A 8 -9.54 -11.14 3.19
CA ASP A 8 -8.36 -11.65 3.89
C ASP A 8 -7.25 -12.09 2.90
N CYS A 9 -7.64 -12.47 1.69
CA CYS A 9 -6.70 -12.85 0.63
C CYS A 9 -7.28 -12.54 -0.76
N GLN A 10 -6.40 -12.44 -1.74
CA GLN A 10 -6.80 -12.37 -3.15
C GLN A 10 -6.69 -13.76 -3.80
N PRO A 11 -7.47 -14.03 -4.86
CA PRO A 11 -7.36 -15.27 -5.62
C PRO A 11 -5.93 -15.52 -6.12
N GLN A 12 -5.51 -16.78 -6.07
CA GLN A 12 -4.16 -17.17 -6.48
C GLN A 12 -4.00 -17.29 -8.01
N THR A 13 -5.10 -17.47 -8.73
CA THR A 13 -5.09 -17.61 -10.20
C THR A 13 -5.42 -16.28 -10.86
N ASN A 14 -4.82 -16.02 -12.02
CA ASN A 14 -5.14 -14.85 -12.83
C ASN A 14 -6.63 -14.79 -13.18
N TYR A 15 -7.23 -15.93 -13.54
CA TYR A 15 -8.66 -16.01 -13.83
C TYR A 15 -9.51 -15.57 -12.63
N GLY A 16 -9.22 -16.10 -11.43
CA GLY A 16 -9.94 -15.72 -10.22
C GLY A 16 -9.78 -14.24 -9.85
N GLN A 17 -8.58 -13.67 -10.07
CA GLN A 17 -8.37 -12.23 -9.87
C GLN A 17 -9.23 -11.39 -10.82
N TYR A 18 -9.29 -11.77 -12.11
CA TYR A 18 -10.15 -11.10 -13.09
C TYR A 18 -11.63 -11.23 -12.75
N GLU A 19 -12.08 -12.41 -12.33
CA GLU A 19 -13.46 -12.66 -11.94
C GLU A 19 -13.88 -11.79 -10.75
N VAL A 20 -13.07 -11.78 -9.68
CA VAL A 20 -13.36 -10.98 -8.47
C VAL A 20 -13.31 -9.49 -8.80
N ALA A 21 -12.29 -9.02 -9.51
CA ALA A 21 -12.17 -7.60 -9.87
C ALA A 21 -13.35 -7.15 -10.76
N THR A 22 -13.78 -7.98 -11.72
CA THR A 22 -14.95 -7.70 -12.56
C THR A 22 -16.22 -7.57 -11.72
N LYS A 23 -16.45 -8.50 -10.79
CA LYS A 23 -17.62 -8.47 -9.89
C LYS A 23 -17.61 -7.22 -9.02
N ILE A 24 -16.44 -6.80 -8.52
CA ILE A 24 -16.31 -5.58 -7.70
C ILE A 24 -16.69 -4.34 -8.53
N VAL A 25 -16.17 -4.21 -9.77
CA VAL A 25 -16.53 -3.08 -10.64
C VAL A 25 -18.01 -3.08 -10.98
N GLN A 26 -18.58 -4.23 -11.34
CA GLN A 26 -20.01 -4.35 -11.59
C GLN A 26 -20.87 -3.99 -10.38
N TYR A 27 -20.44 -4.39 -9.19
CA TYR A 27 -21.13 -4.02 -7.96
C TYR A 27 -21.06 -2.51 -7.70
N ALA A 28 -19.90 -1.89 -7.89
CA ALA A 28 -19.74 -0.44 -7.78
C ALA A 28 -20.68 0.29 -8.75
N MET A 29 -20.78 -0.18 -10.00
CA MET A 29 -21.72 0.39 -10.99
C MET A 29 -23.17 0.23 -10.55
N LYS A 30 -23.58 -0.92 -10.02
CA LYS A 30 -24.92 -1.15 -9.46
C LYS A 30 -25.24 -0.21 -8.29
N CYS A 31 -24.22 0.12 -7.48
CA CYS A 31 -24.36 1.11 -6.40
C CYS A 31 -24.30 2.55 -6.89
N SER A 32 -24.24 2.80 -8.19
CA SER A 32 -24.05 4.16 -8.78
C SER A 32 -22.83 4.87 -8.20
N ALA A 33 -21.77 4.13 -7.90
CA ALA A 33 -20.53 4.72 -7.42
C ALA A 33 -19.92 5.62 -8.49
N SER A 34 -19.49 6.81 -8.10
CA SER A 34 -18.81 7.75 -9.01
C SER A 34 -17.33 7.38 -9.22
N GLN A 35 -16.73 6.63 -8.30
CA GLN A 35 -15.32 6.31 -8.34
C GLN A 35 -15.01 5.06 -7.54
N ILE A 36 -14.03 4.28 -8.01
CA ILE A 36 -13.40 3.20 -7.23
C ILE A 36 -12.05 3.69 -6.70
N VAL A 37 -11.77 3.38 -5.45
CA VAL A 37 -10.44 3.55 -4.85
C VAL A 37 -9.90 2.18 -4.46
N SER A 38 -8.86 1.73 -5.12
CA SER A 38 -8.13 0.52 -4.72
C SER A 38 -6.93 0.87 -3.85
N ILE A 39 -6.66 0.05 -2.84
CA ILE A 39 -5.54 0.23 -1.92
C ILE A 39 -4.72 -1.05 -1.92
N GLY A 40 -3.40 -0.89 -2.01
CA GLY A 40 -2.47 -2.01 -1.96
C GLY A 40 -1.13 -1.61 -1.35
N GLY A 41 -0.24 -2.60 -1.25
CA GLY A 41 1.16 -2.40 -0.89
C GLY A 41 2.07 -2.79 -2.05
N PHE A 42 3.27 -2.21 -2.09
CA PHE A 42 4.32 -2.63 -3.01
C PHE A 42 5.66 -2.67 -2.31
N VAL A 43 6.50 -3.61 -2.73
CA VAL A 43 7.87 -3.73 -2.26
C VAL A 43 8.79 -3.04 -3.26
N SER A 44 9.63 -2.11 -2.78
CA SER A 44 10.65 -1.47 -3.60
C SER A 44 12.03 -1.86 -3.11
N PRO A 45 12.99 -2.11 -4.01
CA PRO A 45 14.38 -2.32 -3.64
C PRO A 45 15.05 -1.06 -3.06
N GLN A 46 14.49 0.11 -3.31
CA GLN A 46 14.96 1.37 -2.75
C GLN A 46 14.54 1.48 -1.28
N LYS A 47 15.48 1.91 -0.43
CA LYS A 47 15.29 1.99 1.03
C LYS A 47 14.34 3.09 1.51
N GLU A 48 13.85 3.96 0.64
CA GLU A 48 12.89 5.01 0.96
C GLU A 48 11.53 4.38 1.29
N ARG A 49 11.25 4.25 2.59
CA ARG A 49 10.05 3.55 3.13
C ARG A 49 8.83 4.45 3.30
N ASP A 50 8.84 5.66 2.73
CA ASP A 50 7.79 6.65 3.02
C ASP A 50 6.92 6.99 1.81
N LEU A 51 7.06 6.26 0.71
CA LEU A 51 6.39 6.54 -0.54
C LEU A 51 4.96 5.98 -0.57
N VAL A 52 4.03 6.80 -1.03
CA VAL A 52 2.70 6.37 -1.49
C VAL A 52 2.59 6.67 -2.96
N VAL A 53 2.49 5.63 -3.78
CA VAL A 53 2.31 5.78 -5.23
C VAL A 53 0.83 5.88 -5.55
N GLY A 54 0.48 6.86 -6.38
CA GLY A 54 -0.88 7.07 -6.88
C GLY A 54 -0.97 6.79 -8.37
N VAL A 55 -2.03 6.08 -8.78
CA VAL A 55 -2.38 5.85 -10.19
C VAL A 55 -3.84 6.20 -10.39
N ALA A 56 -4.19 6.79 -11.53
CA ALA A 56 -5.55 7.19 -11.85
C ALA A 56 -5.95 6.79 -13.28
N THR A 57 -7.23 6.53 -13.48
CA THR A 57 -7.80 6.25 -14.82
C THR A 57 -7.82 7.48 -15.72
N ARG A 58 -7.89 8.67 -15.14
CA ARG A 58 -7.98 9.94 -15.85
C ARG A 58 -6.88 10.91 -15.42
N HIS A 59 -6.40 11.68 -16.36
CA HIS A 59 -5.29 12.61 -16.15
C HIS A 59 -5.65 13.79 -15.23
N ASP A 60 -6.91 14.21 -15.22
CA ASP A 60 -7.42 15.27 -14.35
C ASP A 60 -7.51 14.89 -12.86
N LEU A 61 -7.44 13.58 -12.55
CA LEU A 61 -7.35 13.10 -11.16
C LEU A 61 -5.92 13.18 -10.59
N VAL A 62 -4.90 13.28 -11.46
CA VAL A 62 -3.49 13.30 -11.05
C VAL A 62 -3.14 14.47 -10.14
N PRO A 63 -3.51 15.74 -10.44
CA PRO A 63 -3.23 16.86 -9.56
C PRO A 63 -3.81 16.67 -8.15
N LYS A 64 -4.99 16.08 -8.05
CA LYS A 64 -5.65 15.77 -6.78
C LYS A 64 -4.84 14.77 -5.94
N LEU A 65 -4.32 13.72 -6.56
CA LEU A 65 -3.47 12.73 -5.89
C LEU A 65 -2.15 13.34 -5.45
N THR A 66 -1.50 14.11 -6.31
CA THR A 66 -0.22 14.78 -6.01
C THR A 66 -0.38 15.78 -4.86
N SER A 67 -1.43 16.60 -4.87
CA SER A 67 -1.74 17.53 -3.77
C SER A 67 -2.07 16.81 -2.46
N ALA A 68 -2.61 15.59 -2.54
CA ALA A 68 -2.89 14.76 -1.37
C ALA A 68 -1.62 14.11 -0.77
N GLY A 69 -0.47 14.17 -1.46
CA GLY A 69 0.80 13.61 -1.03
C GLY A 69 1.17 12.28 -1.69
N ALA A 70 0.48 11.87 -2.77
CA ALA A 70 0.90 10.71 -3.56
C ALA A 70 1.98 11.09 -4.57
N CYS A 71 2.94 10.19 -4.78
CA CYS A 71 3.86 10.24 -5.90
C CYS A 71 3.16 9.64 -7.12
N VAL A 72 3.02 10.41 -8.19
CA VAL A 72 2.47 9.93 -9.45
C VAL A 72 3.58 9.93 -10.48
N GLU A 73 4.05 8.75 -10.85
CA GLU A 73 5.11 8.63 -11.84
C GLU A 73 4.55 8.73 -13.26
N LYS A 74 5.33 9.41 -14.15
CA LYS A 74 4.98 9.54 -15.57
C LYS A 74 5.14 8.24 -16.35
N ALA A 75 6.07 7.39 -15.95
CA ALA A 75 6.26 6.05 -16.50
C ALA A 75 5.38 5.07 -15.72
N GLY A 76 4.57 4.27 -16.42
CA GLY A 76 3.66 3.33 -15.77
C GLY A 76 4.40 2.32 -14.90
N ILE A 77 4.01 2.23 -13.64
CA ILE A 77 4.49 1.17 -12.74
C ILE A 77 3.59 -0.05 -12.96
N PRO A 78 4.15 -1.23 -13.17
CA PRO A 78 3.35 -2.44 -13.26
C PRO A 78 2.69 -2.71 -11.90
N ILE A 79 1.37 -2.63 -11.84
CA ILE A 79 0.60 -2.95 -10.64
C ILE A 79 0.12 -4.39 -10.77
N VAL A 80 0.64 -5.25 -9.91
CA VAL A 80 0.29 -6.67 -9.91
C VAL A 80 -0.86 -6.93 -8.94
N GLY A 81 -1.77 -7.83 -9.30
CA GLY A 81 -2.89 -8.25 -8.47
C GLY A 81 -4.17 -7.41 -8.65
N ILE A 82 -5.14 -7.64 -7.79
CA ILE A 82 -6.50 -7.07 -7.89
C ILE A 82 -6.48 -5.54 -7.87
N ALA A 83 -5.58 -4.92 -7.12
CA ALA A 83 -5.53 -3.46 -7.02
C ALA A 83 -5.32 -2.79 -8.39
N GLY A 84 -4.41 -3.33 -9.21
CA GLY A 84 -4.19 -2.85 -10.58
C GLY A 84 -5.33 -3.22 -11.54
N LEU A 85 -5.84 -4.45 -11.42
CA LEU A 85 -6.96 -4.92 -12.24
C LEU A 85 -8.22 -4.07 -12.05
N LEU A 86 -8.52 -3.64 -10.83
CA LEU A 86 -9.66 -2.78 -10.55
C LEU A 86 -9.58 -1.46 -11.32
N VAL A 87 -8.41 -0.83 -11.36
CA VAL A 87 -8.21 0.42 -12.12
C VAL A 87 -8.38 0.17 -13.62
N ALA A 88 -7.77 -0.89 -14.14
CA ALA A 88 -7.84 -1.22 -15.56
C ALA A 88 -9.28 -1.55 -16.01
N LEU A 89 -9.98 -2.40 -15.25
CA LEU A 89 -11.35 -2.80 -15.56
C LEU A 89 -12.33 -1.64 -15.36
N ALA A 90 -12.19 -0.83 -14.33
CA ALA A 90 -12.99 0.36 -14.13
C ALA A 90 -12.89 1.29 -15.35
N ARG A 91 -11.66 1.55 -15.83
CA ARG A 91 -11.45 2.35 -17.04
C ARG A 91 -12.16 1.76 -18.27
N ILE A 92 -12.04 0.46 -18.49
CA ILE A 92 -12.70 -0.23 -19.62
C ILE A 92 -14.22 -0.12 -19.52
N MET A 93 -14.75 -0.19 -18.29
CA MET A 93 -16.19 -0.15 -18.03
C MET A 93 -16.74 1.28 -17.84
N GLY A 94 -15.92 2.31 -18.05
CA GLY A 94 -16.34 3.71 -18.01
C GLY A 94 -16.52 4.29 -16.60
N LEU A 95 -15.90 3.66 -15.58
CA LEU A 95 -15.92 4.13 -14.20
C LEU A 95 -14.56 4.73 -13.83
N ASP A 96 -14.57 5.88 -13.15
CA ASP A 96 -13.36 6.48 -12.62
C ASP A 96 -12.73 5.62 -11.52
N ALA A 97 -11.41 5.50 -11.53
CA ALA A 97 -10.71 4.79 -10.47
C ALA A 97 -9.34 5.41 -10.17
N ILE A 98 -8.95 5.27 -8.91
CA ILE A 98 -7.59 5.54 -8.44
C ILE A 98 -7.06 4.32 -7.69
N CYS A 99 -5.74 4.15 -7.72
CA CYS A 99 -5.04 3.18 -6.90
C CYS A 99 -4.01 3.90 -6.04
N LEU A 100 -3.98 3.58 -4.75
CA LEU A 100 -2.98 4.05 -3.82
C LEU A 100 -2.17 2.85 -3.32
N LEU A 101 -0.85 2.89 -3.54
CA LEU A 101 0.07 1.84 -3.15
C LEU A 101 1.04 2.36 -2.10
N GLY A 102 1.00 1.79 -0.89
CA GLY A 102 1.97 2.10 0.16
C GLY A 102 3.24 1.27 0.00
N GLN A 103 4.40 1.92 0.05
CA GLN A 103 5.66 1.20 0.10
C GLN A 103 5.80 0.46 1.41
N THR A 104 6.09 -0.84 1.33
CA THR A 104 6.22 -1.75 2.48
C THR A 104 7.42 -2.69 2.30
N THR A 105 7.83 -3.34 3.37
CA THR A 105 8.86 -4.40 3.31
C THR A 105 8.33 -5.72 2.76
N GLY A 106 7.01 -5.91 2.76
CA GLY A 106 6.37 -7.17 2.36
C GLY A 106 6.55 -8.33 3.35
N LEU A 107 7.21 -8.12 4.48
CA LEU A 107 7.51 -9.18 5.46
C LEU A 107 6.37 -9.46 6.44
N GLY A 108 5.30 -8.67 6.39
CA GLY A 108 4.15 -8.81 7.28
C GLY A 108 3.29 -7.56 7.33
N PRO A 109 2.36 -7.45 8.29
CA PRO A 109 1.55 -6.25 8.48
C PRO A 109 2.43 -5.01 8.71
N ASP A 110 2.19 -3.96 7.94
CA ASP A 110 2.93 -2.69 8.02
C ASP A 110 1.97 -1.54 8.35
N PRO A 111 1.74 -1.26 9.65
CA PRO A 111 0.84 -0.18 10.07
C PRO A 111 1.35 1.21 9.66
N ALA A 112 2.66 1.39 9.48
CA ALA A 112 3.21 2.66 9.04
C ALA A 112 2.90 2.92 7.55
N ALA A 113 3.03 1.91 6.69
CA ALA A 113 2.61 2.00 5.30
C ALA A 113 1.10 2.27 5.19
N ALA A 114 0.28 1.53 5.95
CA ALA A 114 -1.17 1.73 6.00
C ALA A 114 -1.54 3.16 6.45
N GLN A 115 -0.86 3.69 7.47
CA GLN A 115 -1.08 5.06 7.95
C GLN A 115 -0.79 6.10 6.86
N ARG A 116 0.32 5.94 6.12
CA ARG A 116 0.66 6.85 5.02
C ARG A 116 -0.40 6.85 3.93
N VAL A 117 -0.83 5.66 3.50
CA VAL A 117 -1.89 5.51 2.48
C VAL A 117 -3.19 6.14 2.95
N LEU A 118 -3.61 5.90 4.20
CA LEU A 118 -4.85 6.46 4.73
C LEU A 118 -4.81 7.98 4.86
N ARG A 119 -3.65 8.58 5.16
CA ARG A 119 -3.48 10.05 5.15
C ARG A 119 -3.65 10.61 3.74
N VAL A 120 -3.02 10.00 2.75
CA VAL A 120 -3.19 10.40 1.34
C VAL A 120 -4.64 10.23 0.89
N LEU A 121 -5.26 9.11 1.24
CA LEU A 121 -6.69 8.86 0.94
C LEU A 121 -7.59 9.93 1.57
N ALA A 122 -7.37 10.22 2.85
CA ALA A 122 -8.15 11.24 3.57
C ALA A 122 -8.04 12.61 2.90
N ASN A 123 -6.83 13.02 2.53
CA ASN A 123 -6.60 14.27 1.83
C ASN A 123 -7.25 14.27 0.43
N ALA A 124 -7.06 13.18 -0.34
CA ALA A 124 -7.59 13.07 -1.69
C ALA A 124 -9.13 13.09 -1.72
N LEU A 125 -9.79 12.51 -0.73
CA LEU A 125 -11.25 12.42 -0.66
C LEU A 125 -11.87 13.42 0.32
N ASN A 126 -11.07 14.29 0.94
CA ASN A 126 -11.50 15.24 1.98
C ASN A 126 -12.27 14.55 3.12
N LEU A 127 -11.73 13.42 3.60
CA LEU A 127 -12.29 12.63 4.69
C LEU A 127 -11.64 13.00 6.02
N LYS A 128 -12.45 13.04 7.08
CA LYS A 128 -11.94 13.13 8.46
C LYS A 128 -11.80 11.74 9.03
N LEU A 129 -10.56 11.24 9.12
CA LEU A 129 -10.25 9.92 9.66
C LEU A 129 -9.67 10.03 11.07
N ASN A 130 -10.13 9.17 11.96
CA ASN A 130 -9.49 8.98 13.26
C ASN A 130 -8.46 7.85 13.17
N LEU A 131 -7.19 8.22 13.12
CA LEU A 131 -6.08 7.26 13.00
C LEU A 131 -5.44 6.88 14.34
N SER A 132 -6.01 7.27 15.49
CA SER A 132 -5.41 7.06 16.82
C SER A 132 -5.06 5.60 17.13
N ASN A 133 -5.87 4.65 16.67
CA ASN A 133 -5.58 3.22 16.82
C ASN A 133 -4.36 2.81 15.99
N LEU A 134 -4.27 3.31 14.79
CA LEU A 134 -3.16 3.03 13.88
C LEU A 134 -1.86 3.70 14.37
N ASP A 135 -1.95 4.93 14.90
CA ASP A 135 -0.81 5.62 15.52
C ASP A 135 -0.20 4.80 16.66
N ARG A 136 -1.06 4.17 17.49
CA ARG A 136 -0.61 3.26 18.56
C ARG A 136 0.07 1.99 18.01
N GLN A 137 -0.46 1.42 16.93
CA GLN A 137 0.15 0.26 16.30
C GLN A 137 1.52 0.60 15.69
N VAL A 138 1.64 1.75 15.01
CA VAL A 138 2.92 2.26 14.49
C VAL A 138 3.93 2.44 15.61
N ALA A 139 3.54 3.08 16.71
CA ALA A 139 4.42 3.28 17.85
C ALA A 139 4.87 1.96 18.49
N ARG A 140 3.97 0.98 18.58
CA ARG A 140 4.30 -0.37 19.08
C ARG A 140 5.30 -1.07 18.16
N MET A 141 5.09 -1.03 16.85
CA MET A 141 5.96 -1.69 15.87
C MET A 141 7.36 -1.09 15.90
N ARG A 142 7.48 0.24 15.93
CA ARG A 142 8.79 0.93 16.05
C ARG A 142 9.56 0.51 17.30
N ARG A 143 8.88 0.27 18.42
CA ARG A 143 9.52 -0.22 19.67
C ARG A 143 10.04 -1.65 19.49
N ILE A 144 9.30 -2.51 18.79
CA ILE A 144 9.72 -3.88 18.50
C ILE A 144 10.94 -3.87 17.57
N GLU A 145 10.90 -3.10 16.49
CA GLU A 145 12.01 -2.96 15.53
C GLU A 145 13.28 -2.43 16.21
N ALA A 146 13.16 -1.45 17.09
CA ALA A 146 14.29 -0.93 17.85
C ALA A 146 14.92 -2.01 18.75
N LYS A 147 14.10 -2.81 19.45
CA LYS A 147 14.59 -3.92 20.29
C LYS A 147 15.28 -5.02 19.47
N VAL A 148 14.70 -5.38 18.31
CA VAL A 148 15.31 -6.36 17.40
C VAL A 148 16.67 -5.85 16.92
N GLY A 149 16.77 -4.59 16.49
CA GLY A 149 18.02 -3.99 16.06
C GLY A 149 19.08 -3.91 17.17
N GLU A 150 18.69 -3.71 18.44
CA GLU A 150 19.62 -3.79 19.56
C GLU A 150 20.16 -5.22 19.78
N ILE A 151 19.29 -6.24 19.65
CA ILE A 151 19.67 -7.64 19.80
C ILE A 151 20.62 -8.04 18.67
N GLU A 152 20.32 -7.68 17.42
CA GLU A 152 21.19 -7.95 16.27
C GLU A 152 22.57 -7.31 16.43
N LYS A 153 22.64 -6.05 16.90
CA LYS A 153 23.92 -5.38 17.17
C LYS A 153 24.72 -6.09 18.25
N LYS A 154 24.07 -6.56 19.33
CA LYS A 154 24.74 -7.31 20.39
C LYS A 154 25.28 -8.65 19.87
N LEU A 155 24.48 -9.40 19.13
CA LEU A 155 24.90 -10.65 18.51
C LEU A 155 26.11 -10.45 17.59
N THR A 156 26.04 -9.48 16.68
CA THR A 156 27.13 -9.18 15.74
C THR A 156 28.43 -8.76 16.47
N SER A 157 28.29 -8.02 17.57
CA SER A 157 29.46 -7.61 18.39
C SER A 157 30.08 -8.79 19.16
N THR A 158 29.27 -9.76 19.59
CA THR A 158 29.75 -10.97 20.26
C THR A 158 30.49 -11.88 19.27
N PHE A 159 29.92 -12.13 18.10
CA PHE A 159 30.59 -12.94 17.05
C PHE A 159 31.89 -12.32 16.54
N ARG A 160 32.01 -10.96 16.51
CA ARG A 160 33.27 -10.31 16.14
C ARG A 160 34.38 -10.48 17.20
N LYS A 161 34.04 -10.63 18.48
CA LYS A 161 35.02 -10.84 19.57
C LYS A 161 35.56 -12.25 19.60
N ASP A 162 34.77 -13.25 19.16
CA ASP A 162 35.18 -14.66 19.16
C ASP A 162 36.02 -15.09 17.94
N HIS A 163 36.11 -14.23 16.91
CA HIS A 163 36.89 -14.49 15.69
C HIS A 163 38.29 -13.85 15.71
N THR A 164 38.91 -13.70 16.88
CA THR A 164 40.36 -13.54 16.94
C THR A 164 40.99 -14.96 16.87
N ILE A 165 40.92 -15.58 15.70
CA ILE A 165 41.63 -16.85 15.45
C ILE A 165 43.11 -16.49 15.28
N TYR A 166 43.91 -16.96 16.21
CA TYR A 166 45.35 -17.03 16.08
C TYR A 166 45.69 -17.82 14.80
N ILE A 167 46.35 -17.17 13.86
CA ILE A 167 47.12 -17.84 12.79
C ILE A 167 48.52 -17.92 13.35
N GLY A 168 48.87 -19.13 13.81
CA GLY A 168 50.23 -19.49 14.12
C GLY A 168 50.90 -20.09 12.90
#